data_863e07d1036d1ec3994a842a1ed4161b
#
_entry.id   863e07d1036d1ec3994a842a1ed4161b
#
_cell.length_a   1.000
_cell.length_b   1.000
_cell.length_c   1.000
_cell.angle_alpha   90.00
_cell.angle_beta   90.00
_cell.angle_gamma   90.00
#
_symmetry.space_group_name_H-M   'P 1'
#
loop_
_entity.id
_entity.type
_entity.pdbx_description
1 polymer ?
#
loop_
_entity_poly.entity_id
_entity_poly.type
_entity_poly.pdbx_seq_one_letter_code
_entity_poly.pdbx_strand_id
1 'polypeptide(L)'
;IASHQEITRQMIRGLAHEIKNPLGGIRGSAQLLAREFDDNQLDQYTDIIIDETDRLTSLVDRLLGPKIMPNPSLVNIHEVLERVRKLIELESDPPITIYRAYDPSIPELNVDAELMVQVFLNIARNAMQSLAETQSPSLQFASRIERQYIIGTRQHKVVVRLDIKDNGPGIPPDLRDHLFYPMISGRSEGSGLGLSVAQSIVHQHHGFIEFESEAGDTVFSIFLPLEPSL
;
A
#
# COMPACT_ATOMS: atom_id res chain seq x y z
N ILE A 1 -19.50 1.24 -9.63
CA ILE A 1 -18.42 0.79 -8.72
C ILE A 1 -17.62 1.99 -8.22
N ALA A 2 -17.15 2.91 -9.09
CA ALA A 2 -16.38 4.10 -8.68
C ALA A 2 -17.12 5.00 -7.67
N SER A 3 -18.43 5.18 -7.81
CA SER A 3 -19.23 6.05 -6.90
C SER A 3 -19.36 5.49 -5.47
N HIS A 4 -19.44 4.18 -5.30
CA HIS A 4 -19.49 3.56 -3.96
C HIS A 4 -18.17 3.68 -3.22
N GLN A 5 -17.05 3.54 -3.90
CA GLN A 5 -15.72 3.71 -3.31
C GLN A 5 -15.45 5.15 -2.87
N GLU A 6 -15.93 6.14 -3.64
CA GLU A 6 -15.77 7.56 -3.29
C GLU A 6 -16.60 7.93 -2.03
N ILE A 7 -17.83 7.44 -1.95
CA ILE A 7 -18.71 7.64 -0.77
C ILE A 7 -18.10 6.97 0.47
N THR A 8 -17.60 5.75 0.33
CA THR A 8 -16.92 5.03 1.42
C THR A 8 -15.68 5.78 1.90
N ARG A 9 -14.86 6.31 0.98
CA ARG A 9 -13.68 7.12 1.33
C ARG A 9 -14.04 8.43 2.04
N GLN A 10 -15.12 9.11 1.63
CA GLN A 10 -15.58 10.33 2.29
C GLN A 10 -16.09 10.04 3.71
N MET A 11 -16.85 8.95 3.90
CA MET A 11 -17.28 8.50 5.24
C MET A 11 -16.09 8.16 6.13
N ILE A 12 -15.11 7.41 5.62
CA ILE A 12 -13.88 7.06 6.37
C ILE A 12 -13.12 8.33 6.77
N ARG A 13 -13.01 9.34 5.89
CA ARG A 13 -12.40 10.63 6.23
C ARG A 13 -13.12 11.36 7.36
N GLY A 14 -14.44 11.39 7.34
CA GLY A 14 -15.24 11.99 8.41
C GLY A 14 -15.01 11.29 9.74
N LEU A 15 -15.16 9.97 9.77
CA LEU A 15 -14.91 9.14 10.95
C LEU A 15 -13.49 9.28 11.49
N ALA A 16 -12.49 9.33 10.61
CA ALA A 16 -11.12 9.48 11.04
C ALA A 16 -10.84 10.81 11.74
N HIS A 17 -11.41 11.92 11.26
CA HIS A 17 -11.33 13.21 11.97
C HIS A 17 -12.02 13.16 13.33
N GLU A 18 -13.18 12.52 13.41
CA GLU A 18 -13.92 12.33 14.67
C GLU A 18 -13.21 11.40 15.66
N ILE A 19 -12.44 10.42 15.18
CA ILE A 19 -11.61 9.55 16.04
C ILE A 19 -10.35 10.26 16.52
N LYS A 20 -9.68 11.04 15.66
CA LYS A 20 -8.46 11.77 16.04
C LYS A 20 -8.68 12.81 17.13
N ASN A 21 -9.83 13.45 17.15
CA ASN A 21 -10.12 14.46 18.13
C ASN A 21 -10.10 13.92 19.58
N PRO A 22 -10.85 12.84 19.95
CA PRO A 22 -10.76 12.26 21.30
C PRO A 22 -9.38 11.64 21.59
N LEU A 23 -8.69 11.06 20.60
CA LEU A 23 -7.32 10.56 20.77
C LEU A 23 -6.35 11.70 21.15
N GLY A 24 -6.45 12.86 20.50
CA GLY A 24 -5.69 14.05 20.86
C GLY A 24 -5.97 14.52 22.31
N GLY A 25 -7.21 14.44 22.74
CA GLY A 25 -7.61 14.74 24.12
C GLY A 25 -7.00 13.76 25.13
N ILE A 26 -7.07 12.45 24.87
CA ILE A 26 -6.52 11.40 25.73
C ILE A 26 -4.99 11.56 25.86
N ARG A 27 -4.30 11.75 24.73
CA ARG A 27 -2.84 11.99 24.71
C ARG A 27 -2.46 13.23 25.50
N GLY A 28 -3.18 14.35 25.27
CA GLY A 28 -2.94 15.60 25.97
C GLY A 28 -3.13 15.46 27.49
N SER A 29 -4.17 14.74 27.93
CA SER A 29 -4.41 14.46 29.33
C SER A 29 -3.32 13.58 29.97
N ALA A 30 -2.86 12.55 29.26
CA ALA A 30 -1.76 11.71 29.74
C ALA A 30 -0.46 12.51 29.88
N GLN A 31 -0.15 13.38 28.89
CA GLN A 31 1.01 14.26 28.96
C GLN A 31 0.96 15.27 30.12
N LEU A 32 -0.24 15.77 30.46
CA LEU A 32 -0.42 16.66 31.63
C LEU A 32 -0.22 15.89 32.93
N LEU A 33 -0.76 14.68 33.06
CA LEU A 33 -0.56 13.82 34.22
C LEU A 33 0.93 13.51 34.44
N ALA A 34 1.67 13.15 33.39
CA ALA A 34 3.11 12.90 33.47
C ALA A 34 3.93 14.13 33.90
N ARG A 35 3.41 15.35 33.68
CA ARG A 35 4.08 16.60 34.10
C ARG A 35 3.74 17.05 35.50
N GLU A 36 2.53 16.73 36.00
CA GLU A 36 2.05 17.18 37.30
C GLU A 36 2.43 16.26 38.45
N PHE A 37 2.67 14.98 38.17
CA PHE A 37 2.99 13.97 39.17
C PHE A 37 4.34 13.33 38.89
N ASP A 38 5.30 13.53 39.79
CA ASP A 38 6.63 12.90 39.70
C ASP A 38 6.58 11.52 40.38
N ASP A 39 5.87 10.57 39.76
CA ASP A 39 5.69 9.20 40.24
C ASP A 39 6.03 8.20 39.14
N ASN A 40 7.09 7.43 39.32
CA ASN A 40 7.59 6.42 38.38
C ASN A 40 6.55 5.37 37.94
N GLN A 41 5.53 5.07 38.75
CA GLN A 41 4.44 4.17 38.34
C GLN A 41 3.43 4.87 37.46
N LEU A 42 3.14 6.14 37.71
CA LEU A 42 2.26 6.96 36.88
C LEU A 42 2.87 7.22 35.51
N ASP A 43 4.19 7.47 35.47
CA ASP A 43 4.92 7.66 34.19
C ASP A 43 4.81 6.44 33.28
N GLN A 44 4.94 5.23 33.83
CA GLN A 44 4.77 4.01 33.03
C GLN A 44 3.37 3.88 32.41
N TYR A 45 2.32 4.23 33.15
CA TYR A 45 0.96 4.19 32.63
C TYR A 45 0.68 5.30 31.62
N THR A 46 1.20 6.50 31.84
CA THR A 46 1.04 7.62 30.91
C THR A 46 1.80 7.38 29.61
N ASP A 47 2.99 6.78 29.66
CA ASP A 47 3.75 6.38 28.47
C ASP A 47 2.98 5.34 27.64
N ILE A 48 2.42 4.32 28.27
CA ILE A 48 1.58 3.32 27.59
C ILE A 48 0.36 3.99 26.92
N ILE A 49 -0.30 4.91 27.58
CA ILE A 49 -1.45 5.63 27.03
C ILE A 49 -1.04 6.49 25.82
N ILE A 50 0.10 7.17 25.92
CA ILE A 50 0.63 8.00 24.82
C ILE A 50 0.99 7.11 23.63
N ASP A 51 1.75 6.04 23.84
CA ASP A 51 2.18 5.12 22.80
C ASP A 51 0.98 4.48 22.07
N GLU A 52 -0.03 4.03 22.82
CA GLU A 52 -1.21 3.40 22.24
C GLU A 52 -2.09 4.43 21.50
N THR A 53 -2.15 5.67 21.98
CA THR A 53 -2.84 6.76 21.30
C THR A 53 -2.13 7.14 19.99
N ASP A 54 -0.82 7.17 19.99
CA ASP A 54 0.00 7.44 18.78
C ASP A 54 -0.13 6.29 17.78
N ARG A 55 -0.18 5.05 18.28
CA ARG A 55 -0.45 3.86 17.45
C ARG A 55 -1.82 3.93 16.79
N LEU A 56 -2.89 4.26 17.54
CA LEU A 56 -4.24 4.43 17.00
C LEU A 56 -4.32 5.58 15.99
N THR A 57 -3.66 6.69 16.26
CA THR A 57 -3.56 7.81 15.33
C THR A 57 -2.90 7.40 14.03
N SER A 58 -1.81 6.63 14.10
CA SER A 58 -1.11 6.09 12.93
C SER A 58 -1.96 5.09 12.14
N LEU A 59 -2.80 4.30 12.81
CA LEU A 59 -3.77 3.40 12.16
C LEU A 59 -4.84 4.20 11.41
N VAL A 60 -5.37 5.25 12.04
CA VAL A 60 -6.36 6.15 11.40
C VAL A 60 -5.76 6.88 10.21
N ASP A 61 -4.50 7.35 10.30
CA ASP A 61 -3.82 7.97 9.16
C ASP A 61 -3.60 7.00 8.00
N ARG A 62 -3.25 5.76 8.30
CA ARG A 62 -3.15 4.70 7.28
C ARG A 62 -4.50 4.38 6.62
N LEU A 63 -5.60 4.42 7.37
CA LEU A 63 -6.95 4.25 6.86
C LEU A 63 -7.35 5.33 5.84
N LEU A 64 -6.92 6.57 6.09
CA LEU A 64 -7.18 7.69 5.19
C LEU A 64 -6.37 7.65 3.89
N GLY A 65 -5.31 6.84 3.87
CA GLY A 65 -4.28 6.90 2.84
C GLY A 65 -3.44 8.19 2.95
N PRO A 66 -2.40 8.32 2.15
CA PRO A 66 -1.53 9.49 2.21
C PRO A 66 -2.33 10.77 1.93
N LYS A 67 -2.32 11.68 2.91
CA LYS A 67 -2.84 13.06 2.78
C LYS A 67 -1.95 13.92 1.91
N ILE A 68 -0.77 13.43 1.57
CA ILE A 68 0.26 14.16 0.84
C ILE A 68 -0.17 14.21 -0.62
N MET A 69 -0.31 15.40 -1.17
CA MET A 69 -0.39 15.56 -2.62
C MET A 69 0.90 15.02 -3.24
N PRO A 70 0.81 14.14 -4.25
CA PRO A 70 2.01 13.66 -4.92
C PRO A 70 2.89 14.83 -5.37
N ASN A 71 4.18 14.69 -5.19
CA ASN A 71 5.19 15.59 -5.75
C ASN A 71 5.88 14.88 -6.94
N PRO A 72 5.25 14.83 -8.12
CA PRO A 72 5.74 14.06 -9.24
C PRO A 72 7.00 14.68 -9.82
N SER A 73 7.93 13.82 -10.20
CA SER A 73 9.15 14.15 -10.93
C SER A 73 9.41 13.05 -11.98
N LEU A 74 10.32 13.30 -12.90
CA LEU A 74 10.77 12.26 -13.84
C LEU A 74 11.58 11.22 -13.08
N VAL A 75 11.09 9.98 -13.04
CA VAL A 75 11.63 8.88 -12.25
C VAL A 75 11.84 7.64 -13.12
N ASN A 76 13.01 7.05 -13.04
CA ASN A 76 13.24 5.70 -13.56
C ASN A 76 12.54 4.69 -12.65
N ILE A 77 11.43 4.14 -13.11
CA ILE A 77 10.61 3.23 -12.32
C ILE A 77 11.34 1.94 -11.93
N HIS A 78 12.33 1.51 -12.72
CA HIS A 78 13.13 0.34 -12.37
C HIS A 78 14.02 0.58 -11.14
N GLU A 79 14.49 1.81 -10.89
CA GLU A 79 15.24 2.15 -9.67
C GLU A 79 14.33 2.02 -8.43
N VAL A 80 13.07 2.42 -8.56
CA VAL A 80 12.06 2.24 -7.51
C VAL A 80 11.83 0.77 -7.23
N LEU A 81 11.61 -0.05 -8.28
CA LEU A 81 11.43 -1.50 -8.14
C LEU A 81 12.66 -2.18 -7.52
N GLU A 82 13.88 -1.78 -7.90
CA GLU A 82 15.12 -2.31 -7.33
C GLU A 82 15.31 -1.93 -5.86
N ARG A 83 14.88 -0.72 -5.46
CA ARG A 83 14.87 -0.31 -4.06
C ARG A 83 13.92 -1.21 -3.25
N VAL A 84 12.72 -1.45 -3.75
CA VAL A 84 11.74 -2.34 -3.11
C VAL A 84 12.25 -3.77 -3.04
N ARG A 85 12.81 -4.29 -4.13
CA ARG A 85 13.39 -5.64 -4.18
C ARG A 85 14.43 -5.86 -3.07
N LYS A 86 15.36 -4.90 -2.92
CA LYS A 86 16.38 -4.97 -1.86
C LYS A 86 15.78 -4.98 -0.46
N LEU A 87 14.72 -4.20 -0.23
CA LEU A 87 14.04 -4.17 1.07
C LEU A 87 13.35 -5.52 1.36
N ILE A 88 12.68 -6.10 0.37
CA ILE A 88 12.04 -7.43 0.51
C ILE A 88 13.08 -8.53 0.75
N GLU A 89 14.23 -8.48 0.07
CA GLU A 89 15.33 -9.43 0.31
C GLU A 89 15.86 -9.36 1.75
N LEU A 90 15.93 -8.17 2.32
CA LEU A 90 16.37 -7.96 3.71
C LEU A 90 15.31 -8.38 4.75
N GLU A 91 14.03 -8.24 4.42
CA GLU A 91 12.91 -8.56 5.30
C GLU A 91 12.52 -10.04 5.25
N SER A 92 12.90 -10.78 4.19
CA SER A 92 12.47 -12.17 4.01
C SER A 92 13.26 -13.15 4.87
N ASP A 93 12.57 -13.84 5.77
CA ASP A 93 13.09 -14.96 6.55
C ASP A 93 12.00 -16.06 6.63
N PRO A 94 12.19 -17.22 6.00
CA PRO A 94 13.32 -17.65 5.16
C PRO A 94 13.44 -16.89 3.83
N PRO A 95 14.61 -16.91 3.17
CA PRO A 95 14.85 -16.20 1.92
C PRO A 95 13.89 -16.62 0.79
N ILE A 96 13.38 -15.64 0.05
CA ILE A 96 12.53 -15.83 -1.12
C ILE A 96 13.36 -15.65 -2.40
N THR A 97 13.12 -16.48 -3.41
CA THR A 97 13.76 -16.28 -4.72
C THR A 97 13.07 -15.14 -5.47
N ILE A 98 13.84 -14.09 -5.83
CA ILE A 98 13.28 -12.92 -6.52
C ILE A 98 13.78 -12.87 -7.96
N TYR A 99 12.83 -12.88 -8.91
CA TYR A 99 13.08 -12.75 -10.35
C TYR A 99 12.78 -11.34 -10.84
N ARG A 100 13.44 -10.94 -11.95
CA ARG A 100 13.28 -9.65 -12.62
C ARG A 100 13.05 -9.87 -14.11
N ALA A 101 12.06 -9.16 -14.67
CA ALA A 101 11.74 -9.17 -16.08
C ALA A 101 11.38 -7.75 -16.53
N TYR A 102 12.38 -6.86 -16.59
CA TYR A 102 12.18 -5.45 -16.91
C TYR A 102 12.32 -5.18 -18.41
N ASP A 103 11.40 -4.39 -18.94
CA ASP A 103 11.49 -3.82 -20.29
C ASP A 103 12.38 -2.57 -20.26
N PRO A 104 13.61 -2.61 -20.84
CA PRO A 104 14.52 -1.47 -20.79
C PRO A 104 14.07 -0.29 -21.68
N SER A 105 13.04 -0.45 -22.48
CA SER A 105 12.52 0.61 -23.34
C SER A 105 11.59 1.60 -22.61
N ILE A 106 11.25 1.32 -21.35
CA ILE A 106 10.37 2.19 -20.55
C ILE A 106 11.14 3.49 -20.21
N PRO A 107 10.62 4.66 -20.63
CA PRO A 107 11.21 5.94 -20.27
C PRO A 107 10.93 6.31 -18.82
N GLU A 108 11.51 7.42 -18.35
CA GLU A 108 11.16 7.99 -17.06
C GLU A 108 9.66 8.35 -16.99
N LEU A 109 9.04 8.07 -15.85
CA LEU A 109 7.64 8.34 -15.55
C LEU A 109 7.52 9.59 -14.68
N ASN A 110 6.50 10.40 -14.91
CA ASN A 110 6.21 11.54 -14.06
C ASN A 110 5.40 11.10 -12.83
N VAL A 111 6.10 10.64 -11.79
CA VAL A 111 5.51 10.06 -10.58
C VAL A 111 6.25 10.53 -9.31
N ASP A 112 5.62 10.38 -8.17
CA ASP A 112 6.28 10.54 -6.87
C ASP A 112 6.99 9.24 -6.50
N ALA A 113 8.32 9.26 -6.46
CA ALA A 113 9.16 8.09 -6.21
C ALA A 113 8.88 7.43 -4.85
N GLU A 114 8.71 8.22 -3.78
CA GLU A 114 8.50 7.69 -2.42
C GLU A 114 7.11 7.04 -2.30
N LEU A 115 6.10 7.64 -2.90
CA LEU A 115 4.76 7.06 -2.96
C LEU A 115 4.75 5.78 -3.80
N MET A 116 5.51 5.71 -4.90
CA MET A 116 5.64 4.48 -5.68
C MET A 116 6.38 3.38 -4.91
N VAL A 117 7.43 3.72 -4.16
CA VAL A 117 8.06 2.76 -3.23
C VAL A 117 7.03 2.20 -2.27
N GLN A 118 6.18 3.04 -1.69
CA GLN A 118 5.12 2.59 -0.77
C GLN A 118 4.11 1.65 -1.46
N VAL A 119 3.70 1.95 -2.70
CA VAL A 119 2.81 1.06 -3.49
C VAL A 119 3.41 -0.33 -3.63
N PHE A 120 4.64 -0.39 -4.16
CA PHE A 120 5.28 -1.67 -4.45
C PHE A 120 5.63 -2.45 -3.18
N LEU A 121 6.05 -1.77 -2.10
CA LEU A 121 6.28 -2.41 -0.81
C LEU A 121 5.00 -3.01 -0.22
N ASN A 122 3.88 -2.31 -0.29
CA ASN A 122 2.61 -2.81 0.22
C ASN A 122 2.18 -4.09 -0.52
N ILE A 123 2.35 -4.13 -1.84
CA ILE A 123 2.00 -5.30 -2.65
C ILE A 123 3.02 -6.43 -2.42
N ALA A 124 4.31 -6.12 -2.45
CA ALA A 124 5.37 -7.12 -2.28
C ALA A 124 5.37 -7.75 -0.88
N ARG A 125 5.11 -6.98 0.18
CA ARG A 125 4.92 -7.50 1.54
C ARG A 125 3.68 -8.39 1.66
N ASN A 126 2.59 -8.03 0.98
CA ASN A 126 1.40 -8.88 0.92
C ASN A 126 1.70 -10.22 0.22
N ALA A 127 2.45 -10.19 -0.88
CA ALA A 127 2.94 -11.38 -1.56
C ALA A 127 3.88 -12.20 -0.66
N MET A 128 4.90 -11.58 -0.05
CA MET A 128 5.82 -12.25 0.88
C MET A 128 5.10 -12.97 2.02
N GLN A 129 4.11 -12.30 2.61
CA GLN A 129 3.29 -12.91 3.67
C GLN A 129 2.46 -14.11 3.16
N SER A 130 2.03 -14.11 1.89
CA SER A 130 1.29 -15.25 1.31
C SER A 130 2.20 -16.45 1.07
N LEU A 131 3.49 -16.22 0.94
CA LEU A 131 4.50 -17.21 0.66
C LEU A 131 5.03 -17.95 1.90
N ALA A 132 4.62 -17.57 3.12
CA ALA A 132 5.17 -18.11 4.38
C ALA A 132 5.13 -19.64 4.49
N GLU A 133 4.10 -20.28 3.91
CA GLU A 133 3.93 -21.75 3.93
C GLU A 133 4.17 -22.38 2.54
N THR A 134 4.67 -21.57 1.56
CA THR A 134 4.86 -22.05 0.19
C THR A 134 6.19 -22.76 0.04
N GLN A 135 6.18 -23.95 -0.58
CA GLN A 135 7.42 -24.63 -0.97
C GLN A 135 8.08 -23.87 -2.12
N SER A 136 9.39 -23.59 -1.98
CA SER A 136 10.17 -22.84 -2.97
C SER A 136 9.53 -21.48 -3.29
N PRO A 137 9.37 -20.60 -2.28
CA PRO A 137 8.70 -19.32 -2.45
C PRO A 137 9.42 -18.44 -3.47
N SER A 138 8.66 -17.85 -4.39
CA SER A 138 9.21 -16.97 -5.42
C SER A 138 8.35 -15.73 -5.63
N LEU A 139 9.03 -14.62 -5.89
CA LEU A 139 8.45 -13.34 -6.22
C LEU A 139 9.08 -12.84 -7.53
N GLN A 140 8.30 -12.27 -8.43
CA GLN A 140 8.79 -11.69 -9.66
C GLN A 140 8.34 -10.25 -9.79
N PHE A 141 9.29 -9.36 -10.13
CA PHE A 141 9.02 -8.00 -10.57
C PHE A 141 9.17 -7.93 -12.10
N ALA A 142 8.14 -7.47 -12.79
CA ALA A 142 8.17 -7.31 -14.23
C ALA A 142 7.65 -5.93 -14.65
N SER A 143 8.09 -5.47 -15.80
CA SER A 143 7.61 -4.24 -16.42
C SER A 143 7.47 -4.42 -17.91
N ARG A 144 6.44 -3.80 -18.49
CA ARG A 144 6.21 -3.79 -19.96
C ARG A 144 5.44 -2.56 -20.39
N ILE A 145 5.48 -2.25 -21.67
CA ILE A 145 4.68 -1.20 -22.29
C ILE A 145 3.43 -1.83 -22.88
N GLU A 146 2.27 -1.24 -22.52
CA GLU A 146 0.98 -1.56 -23.16
C GLU A 146 0.51 -0.38 -24.01
N ARG A 147 -0.03 -0.67 -25.19
CA ARG A 147 -0.49 0.34 -26.12
C ARG A 147 -2.01 0.32 -26.25
N GLN A 148 -2.61 1.50 -26.46
CA GLN A 148 -4.07 1.66 -26.63
C GLN A 148 -4.87 1.05 -25.46
N TYR A 149 -4.41 1.29 -24.25
CA TYR A 149 -5.02 0.76 -23.03
C TYR A 149 -6.09 1.71 -22.46
N ILE A 150 -7.17 1.16 -21.92
CA ILE A 150 -8.27 1.94 -21.34
C ILE A 150 -8.18 1.86 -19.82
N ILE A 151 -7.96 3.02 -19.18
CA ILE A 151 -8.05 3.17 -17.72
C ILE A 151 -9.38 3.89 -17.40
N GLY A 152 -10.28 3.19 -16.74
CA GLY A 152 -11.62 3.70 -16.46
C GLY A 152 -12.42 3.96 -17.74
N THR A 153 -12.69 5.23 -18.06
CA THR A 153 -13.36 5.67 -19.29
C THR A 153 -12.41 6.31 -20.30
N ARG A 154 -11.13 6.43 -19.97
CA ARG A 154 -10.14 7.16 -20.77
C ARG A 154 -9.22 6.20 -21.51
N GLN A 155 -9.08 6.42 -22.81
CA GLN A 155 -8.11 5.70 -23.64
C GLN A 155 -6.75 6.41 -23.56
N HIS A 156 -5.70 5.65 -23.22
CA HIS A 156 -4.31 6.09 -23.22
C HIS A 156 -3.57 5.45 -24.40
N LYS A 157 -2.75 6.23 -25.09
CA LYS A 157 -1.94 5.71 -26.20
C LYS A 157 -0.92 4.71 -25.71
N VAL A 158 -0.32 5.01 -24.55
CA VAL A 158 0.72 4.20 -23.94
C VAL A 158 0.56 4.23 -22.43
N VAL A 159 0.61 3.05 -21.81
CA VAL A 159 0.71 2.87 -20.35
C VAL A 159 1.88 1.96 -20.03
N VAL A 160 2.47 2.14 -18.87
CA VAL A 160 3.43 1.20 -18.32
C VAL A 160 2.67 0.25 -17.40
N ARG A 161 2.82 -1.04 -17.62
CA ARG A 161 2.35 -2.11 -16.76
C ARG A 161 3.51 -2.60 -15.91
N LEU A 162 3.29 -2.66 -14.59
CA LEU A 162 4.25 -3.08 -13.58
C LEU A 162 3.62 -4.23 -12.81
N ASP A 163 4.20 -5.42 -12.92
CA ASP A 163 3.66 -6.64 -12.32
C ASP A 163 4.50 -7.06 -11.11
N ILE A 164 3.81 -7.42 -10.04
CA ILE A 164 4.37 -8.15 -8.90
C ILE A 164 3.63 -9.48 -8.85
N LYS A 165 4.38 -10.57 -9.08
CA LYS A 165 3.85 -11.93 -9.19
C LYS A 165 4.42 -12.81 -8.09
N ASP A 166 3.57 -13.59 -7.44
CA ASP A 166 3.95 -14.60 -6.45
C ASP A 166 3.40 -15.99 -6.80
N ASN A 167 4.06 -17.02 -6.29
CA ASN A 167 3.64 -18.42 -6.44
C ASN A 167 2.94 -18.97 -5.18
N GLY A 168 2.28 -18.10 -4.42
CA GLY A 168 1.55 -18.44 -3.21
C GLY A 168 0.25 -19.22 -3.47
N PRO A 169 -0.54 -19.49 -2.41
CA PRO A 169 -1.77 -20.29 -2.49
C PRO A 169 -2.91 -19.62 -3.25
N GLY A 170 -2.74 -18.37 -3.67
CA GLY A 170 -3.79 -17.57 -4.30
C GLY A 170 -4.66 -16.81 -3.30
N ILE A 171 -5.57 -15.99 -3.83
CA ILE A 171 -6.51 -15.20 -3.04
C ILE A 171 -7.84 -15.94 -2.96
N PRO A 172 -8.37 -16.22 -1.75
CA PRO A 172 -9.68 -16.85 -1.57
C PRO A 172 -10.79 -16.10 -2.32
N PRO A 173 -11.72 -16.82 -2.98
CA PRO A 173 -12.76 -16.19 -3.79
C PRO A 173 -13.63 -15.16 -3.05
N ASP A 174 -13.92 -15.42 -1.77
CA ASP A 174 -14.71 -14.57 -0.89
C ASP A 174 -14.03 -13.23 -0.56
N LEU A 175 -12.71 -13.15 -0.68
CA LEU A 175 -11.95 -11.92 -0.44
C LEU A 175 -11.74 -11.08 -1.71
N ARG A 176 -11.89 -11.66 -2.91
CA ARG A 176 -11.52 -11.01 -4.17
C ARG A 176 -12.28 -9.72 -4.42
N ASP A 177 -13.58 -9.69 -4.17
CA ASP A 177 -14.45 -8.53 -4.42
C ASP A 177 -14.16 -7.36 -3.46
N HIS A 178 -13.53 -7.66 -2.33
CA HIS A 178 -13.29 -6.70 -1.25
C HIS A 178 -11.81 -6.45 -0.95
N LEU A 179 -10.91 -7.01 -1.79
CA LEU A 179 -9.46 -7.03 -1.54
C LEU A 179 -8.85 -5.64 -1.33
N PHE A 180 -9.37 -4.63 -2.02
CA PHE A 180 -8.94 -3.23 -1.91
C PHE A 180 -9.74 -2.41 -0.90
N TYR A 181 -10.68 -3.01 -0.17
CA TYR A 181 -11.39 -2.29 0.89
C TYR A 181 -10.51 -2.19 2.14
N PRO A 182 -10.51 -1.02 2.80
CA PRO A 182 -9.76 -0.85 4.04
C PRO A 182 -10.20 -1.86 5.10
N MET A 183 -9.25 -2.34 5.91
CA MET A 183 -9.46 -3.27 7.02
C MET A 183 -9.94 -4.68 6.61
N ILE A 184 -9.93 -5.01 5.34
CA ILE A 184 -10.15 -6.37 4.86
C ILE A 184 -8.81 -7.09 4.85
N SER A 185 -8.70 -8.11 5.67
CA SER A 185 -7.52 -9.00 5.73
C SER A 185 -7.98 -10.43 5.90
N GLY A 186 -7.43 -11.32 5.11
CA GLY A 186 -7.61 -12.77 5.30
C GLY A 186 -6.80 -13.34 6.47
N ARG A 187 -6.11 -12.48 7.26
CA ARG A 187 -5.20 -12.88 8.35
C ARG A 187 -5.45 -12.06 9.60
N SER A 188 -5.25 -12.70 10.76
CA SER A 188 -5.46 -12.09 12.09
C SER A 188 -4.47 -10.96 12.41
N GLU A 189 -3.27 -10.97 11.85
CA GLU A 189 -2.21 -9.98 12.12
C GLU A 189 -2.08 -8.88 11.05
N GLY A 190 -2.82 -8.97 9.95
CA GLY A 190 -2.80 -7.99 8.87
C GLY A 190 -3.68 -6.79 9.17
N SER A 191 -3.17 -5.56 9.05
CA SER A 191 -3.98 -4.33 9.20
C SER A 191 -5.06 -4.19 8.12
N GLY A 192 -4.98 -4.93 7.01
CA GLY A 192 -5.89 -4.82 5.87
C GLY A 192 -5.84 -3.46 5.14
N LEU A 193 -4.81 -2.64 5.39
CA LEU A 193 -4.71 -1.28 4.86
C LEU A 193 -3.74 -1.15 3.68
N GLY A 194 -2.79 -2.08 3.53
CA GLY A 194 -1.72 -1.95 2.55
C GLY A 194 -2.21 -1.83 1.11
N LEU A 195 -3.13 -2.71 0.69
CA LEU A 195 -3.65 -2.71 -0.69
C LEU A 195 -4.58 -1.52 -0.96
N SER A 196 -5.37 -1.08 0.00
CA SER A 196 -6.22 0.11 -0.14
C SER A 196 -5.40 1.39 -0.26
N VAL A 197 -4.28 1.49 0.48
CA VAL A 197 -3.31 2.59 0.36
C VAL A 197 -2.63 2.54 -1.01
N ALA A 198 -2.16 1.37 -1.45
CA ALA A 198 -1.56 1.21 -2.78
C ALA A 198 -2.52 1.66 -3.89
N GLN A 199 -3.79 1.22 -3.85
CA GLN A 199 -4.81 1.64 -4.80
C GLN A 199 -5.03 3.16 -4.77
N SER A 200 -5.06 3.78 -3.59
CA SER A 200 -5.24 5.23 -3.45
C SER A 200 -4.09 6.00 -4.09
N ILE A 201 -2.83 5.59 -3.85
CA ILE A 201 -1.65 6.22 -4.42
C ILE A 201 -1.63 6.08 -5.94
N VAL A 202 -1.87 4.86 -6.45
CA VAL A 202 -1.93 4.61 -7.91
C VAL A 202 -2.99 5.47 -8.58
N HIS A 203 -4.16 5.62 -7.95
CA HIS A 203 -5.23 6.49 -8.46
C HIS A 203 -4.84 7.98 -8.47
N GLN A 204 -4.10 8.45 -7.46
CA GLN A 204 -3.56 9.83 -7.42
C GLN A 204 -2.58 10.10 -8.57
N HIS A 205 -1.94 9.05 -9.10
CA HIS A 205 -1.07 9.10 -10.30
C HIS A 205 -1.82 8.78 -11.59
N HIS A 206 -3.17 8.88 -11.58
CA HIS A 206 -4.04 8.59 -12.73
C HIS A 206 -3.90 7.16 -13.26
N GLY A 207 -3.35 6.27 -12.45
CA GLY A 207 -3.16 4.86 -12.77
C GLY A 207 -4.33 3.98 -12.31
N PHE A 208 -4.17 2.71 -12.55
CA PHE A 208 -5.10 1.66 -12.17
C PHE A 208 -4.33 0.45 -11.63
N ILE A 209 -4.95 -0.29 -10.69
CA ILE A 209 -4.40 -1.53 -10.15
C ILE A 209 -5.45 -2.62 -10.28
N GLU A 210 -5.03 -3.78 -10.77
CA GLU A 210 -5.83 -5.00 -10.83
C GLU A 210 -5.03 -6.20 -10.36
N PHE A 211 -5.69 -7.33 -10.20
CA PHE A 211 -5.04 -8.58 -9.88
C PHE A 211 -5.70 -9.76 -10.60
N GLU A 212 -4.91 -10.76 -10.87
CA GLU A 212 -5.33 -12.08 -11.28
C GLU A 212 -4.76 -13.07 -10.28
N SER A 213 -5.56 -14.06 -9.83
CA SER A 213 -5.09 -14.98 -8.80
C SER A 213 -5.69 -16.36 -8.97
N GLU A 214 -4.77 -17.31 -9.11
CA GLU A 214 -4.99 -18.75 -8.99
C GLU A 214 -3.96 -19.34 -8.02
N ALA A 215 -4.15 -20.58 -7.61
CA ALA A 215 -3.18 -21.27 -6.75
C ALA A 215 -1.85 -21.45 -7.50
N GLY A 216 -0.78 -20.93 -6.94
CA GLY A 216 0.56 -20.95 -7.55
C GLY A 216 0.83 -19.79 -8.50
N ASP A 217 -0.13 -18.91 -8.73
CA ASP A 217 0.01 -17.78 -9.66
C ASP A 217 -0.88 -16.61 -9.26
N THR A 218 -0.34 -15.68 -8.46
CA THR A 218 -1.01 -14.41 -8.15
C THR A 218 -0.21 -13.26 -8.73
N VAL A 219 -0.86 -12.41 -9.51
CA VAL A 219 -0.24 -11.25 -10.15
C VAL A 219 -1.01 -10.00 -9.78
N PHE A 220 -0.34 -9.02 -9.22
CA PHE A 220 -0.83 -7.65 -9.10
C PHE A 220 -0.22 -6.80 -10.21
N SER A 221 -1.08 -6.16 -11.01
CA SER A 221 -0.69 -5.32 -12.15
C SER A 221 -1.05 -3.87 -11.90
N ILE A 222 -0.06 -3.00 -11.96
CA ILE A 222 -0.19 -1.56 -11.83
C ILE A 222 -0.01 -0.93 -13.21
N PHE A 223 -0.98 -0.14 -13.63
CA PHE A 223 -0.96 0.57 -14.93
C PHE A 223 -0.80 2.06 -14.67
N LEU A 224 0.26 2.65 -15.19
CA LEU A 224 0.55 4.08 -15.09
C LEU A 224 0.60 4.71 -16.49
N PRO A 225 -0.15 5.79 -16.73
CA PRO A 225 -0.09 6.46 -18.03
C PRO A 225 1.27 7.12 -18.24
N LEU A 226 1.84 6.97 -19.45
CA LEU A 226 3.10 7.61 -19.83
C LEU A 226 2.91 9.09 -20.18
N GLU A 227 1.70 9.48 -20.60
CA GLU A 227 1.39 10.86 -20.94
C GLU A 227 0.72 11.55 -19.76
N PRO A 228 1.11 12.81 -19.41
CA PRO A 228 0.37 13.57 -18.45
C PRO A 228 -1.07 13.74 -18.92
N SER A 229 -2.01 13.62 -18.00
CA SER A 229 -3.42 13.93 -18.27
C SER A 229 -3.54 15.39 -18.64
N LEU A 230 -3.91 15.70 -19.89
CA LEU A 230 -4.34 17.04 -20.32
C LEU A 230 -5.65 17.40 -19.64
#